data_2858491afab786a5d2cc237ef31b97d7
#
_entry.id   2858491afab786a5d2cc237ef31b97d7
#
_cell.length_a   1.000
_cell.length_b   1.000
_cell.length_c   1.000
_cell.angle_alpha   90.00
_cell.angle_beta   90.00
_cell.angle_gamma   90.00
#
_symmetry.space_group_name_H-M   'P 1'
#
loop_
_entity.id
_entity.type
_entity.pdbx_description
1 polymer ?
#
loop_
_entity_poly.entity_id
_entity_poly.type
_entity_poly.pdbx_seq_one_letter_code
_entity_poly.pdbx_strand_id
1 'polypeptide(L)'
;LVAVYCATKAAVISLTQSAGLNLIKYKINVNAISPGVVDGEHWDGVDAFFAKYEEKPLGQKKKEVGEGVPYGRMGLPSDLVGMAMFLASEESNYVVAQTYNVDGGQWMS
;
A
#
# COMPACT_ATOMS: atom_id res chain seq x y z
N LEU A 1 -17.41 -2.51 -8.45
CA LEU A 1 -16.80 -1.20 -8.78
C LEU A 1 -15.28 -1.20 -8.71
N VAL A 2 -14.70 -2.02 -7.83
CA VAL A 2 -13.24 -2.08 -7.65
C VAL A 2 -12.60 -3.32 -8.28
N ALA A 3 -13.35 -4.12 -9.04
CA ALA A 3 -12.85 -5.37 -9.60
C ALA A 3 -11.65 -5.14 -10.54
N VAL A 4 -11.73 -4.15 -11.42
CA VAL A 4 -10.62 -3.81 -12.31
C VAL A 4 -9.42 -3.29 -11.53
N TYR A 5 -9.65 -2.45 -10.55
CA TYR A 5 -8.60 -1.97 -9.65
C TYR A 5 -7.89 -3.15 -8.96
N CYS A 6 -8.65 -4.05 -8.34
CA CYS A 6 -8.09 -5.23 -7.69
C CYS A 6 -7.31 -6.13 -8.66
N ALA A 7 -7.84 -6.32 -9.87
CA ALA A 7 -7.17 -7.10 -10.90
C ALA A 7 -5.82 -6.48 -11.30
N THR A 8 -5.79 -5.16 -11.52
CA THR A 8 -4.55 -4.46 -11.89
C THR A 8 -3.52 -4.49 -10.77
N LYS A 9 -3.95 -4.38 -9.51
CA LYS A 9 -3.04 -4.44 -8.36
C LYS A 9 -2.51 -5.86 -8.14
N ALA A 10 -3.33 -6.88 -8.35
CA ALA A 10 -2.87 -8.28 -8.33
C ALA A 10 -1.85 -8.53 -9.45
N ALA A 11 -2.07 -7.94 -10.62
CA ALA A 11 -1.13 -8.02 -11.74
C ALA A 11 0.23 -7.40 -11.39
N VAL A 12 0.26 -6.29 -10.69
CA VAL A 12 1.52 -5.64 -10.23
C VAL A 12 2.30 -6.60 -9.33
N ILE A 13 1.64 -7.27 -8.40
CA ILE A 13 2.29 -8.26 -7.53
C ILE A 13 2.86 -9.41 -8.36
N SER A 14 2.09 -9.94 -9.30
CA SER A 14 2.54 -11.02 -10.18
C SER A 14 3.73 -10.59 -11.05
N LEU A 15 3.71 -9.38 -11.60
CA LEU A 15 4.83 -8.83 -12.37
C LEU A 15 6.08 -8.66 -11.50
N THR A 16 5.92 -8.21 -10.26
CA THR A 16 7.02 -8.09 -9.29
C THR A 16 7.68 -9.44 -9.06
N GLN A 17 6.89 -10.49 -8.87
CA GLN A 17 7.40 -11.85 -8.67
C GLN A 17 8.15 -12.35 -9.90
N SER A 18 7.54 -12.20 -11.07
CA SER A 18 8.15 -12.66 -12.33
C SER A 18 9.43 -11.89 -12.64
N ALA A 19 9.41 -10.58 -12.52
CA ALA A 19 10.60 -9.75 -12.76
C ALA A 19 11.70 -10.06 -11.75
N GLY A 20 11.35 -10.17 -10.47
CA GLY A 20 12.31 -10.50 -9.41
C GLY A 20 13.04 -11.82 -9.65
N LEU A 21 12.27 -12.86 -9.98
CA LEU A 21 12.86 -14.18 -10.23
C LEU A 21 13.71 -14.22 -11.50
N ASN A 22 13.34 -13.46 -12.53
CA ASN A 22 14.08 -13.46 -13.79
C ASN A 22 15.30 -12.55 -13.79
N LEU A 23 15.30 -11.48 -13.00
CA LEU A 23 16.37 -10.47 -13.01
C LEU A 23 17.43 -10.71 -11.95
N ILE A 24 17.17 -11.54 -10.94
CA ILE A 24 18.14 -11.76 -9.86
C ILE A 24 19.46 -12.36 -10.35
N LYS A 25 19.44 -13.11 -11.42
CA LYS A 25 20.67 -13.64 -12.04
C LYS A 25 21.61 -12.52 -12.52
N TYR A 26 21.06 -11.33 -12.75
CA TYR A 26 21.84 -10.15 -13.12
C TYR A 26 22.14 -9.25 -11.91
N LYS A 27 21.83 -9.73 -10.69
CA LYS A 27 21.97 -8.95 -9.45
C LYS A 27 21.06 -7.71 -9.40
N ILE A 28 19.89 -7.82 -10.03
CA ILE A 28 18.86 -6.80 -10.00
C ILE A 28 17.74 -7.30 -9.09
N ASN A 29 17.51 -6.61 -7.97
CA ASN A 29 16.41 -6.91 -7.07
C ASN A 29 15.15 -6.16 -7.50
N VAL A 30 14.03 -6.88 -7.50
CA VAL A 30 12.72 -6.30 -7.75
C VAL A 30 11.80 -6.75 -6.62
N ASN A 31 11.33 -5.79 -5.84
CA ASN A 31 10.42 -5.99 -4.73
C ASN A 31 9.33 -4.93 -4.78
N ALA A 32 8.30 -5.10 -4.00
CA ALA A 32 7.18 -4.17 -3.94
C ALA A 32 6.79 -3.84 -2.50
N ILE A 33 6.14 -2.70 -2.34
CA ILE A 33 5.50 -2.29 -1.10
C ILE A 33 3.99 -2.30 -1.34
N SER A 34 3.25 -2.86 -0.39
CA SER A 34 1.80 -2.85 -0.38
C SER A 34 1.33 -1.96 0.78
N PRO A 35 1.05 -0.68 0.52
CA PRO A 35 0.55 0.22 1.55
C PRO A 35 -0.88 -0.14 1.94
N GLY A 36 -1.23 0.16 3.18
CA GLY A 36 -2.63 0.19 3.59
C GLY A 36 -3.30 1.50 3.16
N VAL A 37 -4.24 1.96 3.96
CA VAL A 37 -4.85 3.27 3.74
C VAL A 37 -3.87 4.37 4.17
N VAL A 38 -3.49 5.21 3.23
CA VAL A 38 -2.52 6.30 3.43
C VAL A 38 -3.23 7.62 3.22
N ASP A 39 -3.06 8.54 4.17
CA ASP A 39 -3.66 9.87 4.13
C ASP A 39 -3.07 10.68 2.97
N GLY A 40 -3.91 11.43 2.28
CA GLY A 40 -3.51 12.28 1.15
C GLY A 40 -4.72 12.72 0.35
N GLU A 41 -4.46 13.40 -0.77
CA GLU A 41 -5.50 13.96 -1.63
C GLU A 41 -6.51 12.92 -2.13
N HIS A 42 -6.06 11.71 -2.41
CA HIS A 42 -6.96 10.64 -2.84
C HIS A 42 -8.04 10.38 -1.78
N TRP A 43 -7.65 10.26 -0.51
CA TRP A 43 -8.60 10.03 0.58
C TRP A 43 -9.45 11.26 0.89
N ASP A 44 -8.93 12.45 0.69
CA ASP A 44 -9.74 13.68 0.80
C ASP A 44 -10.87 13.66 -0.24
N GLY A 45 -10.59 13.22 -1.46
CA GLY A 45 -11.60 13.04 -2.50
C GLY A 45 -12.60 11.93 -2.19
N VAL A 46 -12.13 10.79 -1.69
CA VAL A 46 -12.99 9.67 -1.28
C VAL A 46 -13.90 10.10 -0.12
N ASP A 47 -13.35 10.79 0.86
CA ASP A 47 -14.11 11.31 1.99
C ASP A 47 -15.22 12.27 1.53
N ALA A 48 -14.90 13.21 0.65
CA ALA A 48 -15.87 14.13 0.08
C ALA A 48 -16.99 13.40 -0.70
N PHE A 49 -16.64 12.36 -1.45
CA PHE A 49 -17.61 11.53 -2.14
C PHE A 49 -18.60 10.87 -1.16
N PHE A 50 -18.10 10.24 -0.10
CA PHE A 50 -18.95 9.60 0.89
C PHE A 50 -19.75 10.59 1.74
N ALA A 51 -19.19 11.77 2.02
CA ALA A 51 -19.91 12.84 2.69
C ALA A 51 -21.16 13.23 1.90
N LYS A 52 -21.04 13.33 0.59
CA LYS A 52 -22.13 13.69 -0.30
C LYS A 52 -23.17 12.56 -0.43
N TYR A 53 -22.75 11.33 -0.67
CA TYR A 53 -23.64 10.24 -1.03
C TYR A 53 -24.18 9.45 0.15
N GLU A 54 -23.50 9.43 1.29
CA GLU A 54 -23.95 8.80 2.53
C GLU A 54 -24.49 9.81 3.54
N GLU A 55 -24.58 11.09 3.16
CA GLU A 55 -25.07 12.18 4.04
C GLU A 55 -24.28 12.28 5.34
N LYS A 56 -22.96 12.05 5.26
CA LYS A 56 -22.05 12.17 6.41
C LYS A 56 -21.38 13.53 6.45
N PRO A 57 -21.03 14.02 7.64
CA PRO A 57 -20.18 15.21 7.77
C PRO A 57 -18.85 15.00 7.02
N LEU A 58 -18.31 16.06 6.45
CA LEU A 58 -16.99 16.03 5.83
C LEU A 58 -15.94 15.59 6.86
N GLY A 59 -15.07 14.67 6.50
CA GLY A 59 -14.06 14.09 7.39
C GLY A 59 -14.51 12.82 8.12
N GLN A 60 -15.81 12.53 8.17
CA GLN A 60 -16.35 11.40 8.92
C GLN A 60 -15.91 10.05 8.35
N LYS A 61 -15.98 9.88 7.03
CA LYS A 61 -15.58 8.62 6.38
C LYS A 61 -14.09 8.35 6.59
N LYS A 62 -13.28 9.37 6.41
CA LYS A 62 -11.84 9.29 6.60
C LYS A 62 -11.50 8.92 8.05
N LYS A 63 -12.19 9.52 9.01
CA LYS A 63 -12.06 9.20 10.43
C LYS A 63 -12.43 7.74 10.71
N GLU A 64 -13.58 7.29 10.21
CA GLU A 64 -14.04 5.90 10.38
C GLU A 64 -13.02 4.90 9.82
N VAL A 65 -12.50 5.16 8.62
CA VAL A 65 -11.51 4.29 8.00
C VAL A 65 -10.21 4.27 8.81
N GLY A 66 -9.74 5.41 9.28
CA GLY A 66 -8.54 5.51 10.10
C GLY A 66 -8.68 4.78 11.44
N GLU A 67 -9.83 4.90 12.09
CA GLU A 67 -10.13 4.21 13.34
C GLU A 67 -10.20 2.68 13.15
N GLY A 68 -10.56 2.22 11.96
CA GLY A 68 -10.60 0.80 11.61
C GLY A 68 -9.22 0.17 11.37
N VAL A 69 -8.16 0.95 11.28
CA VAL A 69 -6.79 0.44 11.17
C VAL A 69 -6.34 -0.06 12.55
N PRO A 70 -5.83 -1.29 12.69
CA PRO A 70 -5.38 -1.79 14.00
C PRO A 70 -4.37 -0.88 14.72
N TYR A 71 -3.49 -0.22 13.95
CA TYR A 71 -2.53 0.74 14.51
C TYR A 71 -3.20 1.97 15.13
N GLY A 72 -4.44 2.29 14.70
CA GLY A 72 -5.26 3.36 15.26
C GLY A 72 -5.36 4.62 14.40
N ARG A 73 -4.69 4.66 13.27
CA ARG A 73 -4.76 5.78 12.32
C ARG A 73 -4.44 5.33 10.91
N MET A 74 -4.77 6.15 9.91
CA MET A 74 -4.24 5.99 8.56
C MET A 74 -2.72 6.14 8.57
N GLY A 75 -2.05 5.48 7.62
CA GLY A 75 -0.65 5.72 7.35
C GLY A 75 -0.42 7.12 6.81
N LEU A 76 0.79 7.60 6.97
CA LEU A 76 1.29 8.82 6.35
C LEU A 76 2.34 8.43 5.30
N PRO A 77 2.59 9.27 4.30
CA PRO A 77 3.67 8.99 3.34
C PRO A 77 5.01 8.67 4.02
N SER A 78 5.31 9.33 5.13
CA SER A 78 6.53 9.08 5.91
C SER A 78 6.60 7.68 6.51
N ASP A 79 5.47 7.01 6.73
CA ASP A 79 5.45 5.65 7.25
C ASP A 79 5.97 4.62 6.23
N LEU A 80 6.00 4.96 4.96
CA LEU A 80 6.46 4.09 3.87
C LEU A 80 7.94 4.27 3.57
N VAL A 81 8.53 5.38 3.99
CA VAL A 81 9.92 5.75 3.65
C VAL A 81 10.91 4.73 4.17
N GLY A 82 10.75 4.23 5.40
CA GLY A 82 11.67 3.26 5.99
C GLY A 82 11.76 1.97 5.18
N MET A 83 10.62 1.43 4.74
CA MET A 83 10.60 0.23 3.90
C MET A 83 11.20 0.51 2.52
N ALA A 84 10.90 1.66 1.92
CA ALA A 84 11.47 2.04 0.63
C ALA A 84 13.00 2.16 0.72
N MET A 85 13.52 2.77 1.76
CA MET A 85 14.96 2.90 2.00
C MET A 85 15.62 1.54 2.22
N PHE A 86 14.99 0.67 3.00
CA PHE A 86 15.50 -0.69 3.20
C PHE A 86 15.59 -1.44 1.87
N LEU A 87 14.52 -1.43 1.06
CA LEU A 87 14.49 -2.15 -0.21
C LEU A 87 15.46 -1.55 -1.25
N ALA A 88 15.80 -0.27 -1.13
CA ALA A 88 16.76 0.40 -2.01
C ALA A 88 18.21 0.22 -1.54
N SER A 89 18.45 -0.37 -0.37
CA SER A 89 19.77 -0.51 0.22
C SER A 89 20.33 -1.92 0.07
N GLU A 90 21.64 -2.06 0.31
CA GLU A 90 22.30 -3.37 0.31
C GLU A 90 21.79 -4.31 1.41
N GLU A 91 21.17 -3.76 2.46
CA GLU A 91 20.61 -4.56 3.55
C GLU A 91 19.51 -5.50 3.06
N SER A 92 18.87 -5.20 1.92
CA SER A 92 17.83 -6.04 1.32
C SER A 92 18.34 -6.96 0.21
N ASN A 93 19.64 -7.16 0.08
CA ASN A 93 20.21 -7.93 -1.03
C ASN A 93 19.68 -9.37 -1.14
N TYR A 94 19.30 -9.96 -0.03
CA TYR A 94 18.74 -11.33 -0.02
C TYR A 94 17.20 -11.35 -0.09
N VAL A 95 16.59 -10.20 -0.26
CA VAL A 95 15.13 -10.04 -0.40
C VAL A 95 14.82 -9.98 -1.89
N VAL A 96 14.14 -11.00 -2.41
CA VAL A 96 13.94 -11.17 -3.86
C VAL A 96 12.48 -11.48 -4.14
N ALA A 97 11.86 -10.70 -5.02
CA ALA A 97 10.50 -10.93 -5.53
C ALA A 97 9.42 -10.91 -4.44
N GLN A 98 9.62 -10.11 -3.40
CA GLN A 98 8.70 -10.02 -2.28
C GLN A 98 7.83 -8.75 -2.37
N THR A 99 6.63 -8.84 -1.79
CA THR A 99 5.76 -7.69 -1.58
C THR A 99 5.54 -7.54 -0.08
N TYR A 100 5.89 -6.39 0.47
CA TYR A 100 5.79 -6.14 1.91
C TYR A 100 4.62 -5.24 2.24
N ASN A 101 3.79 -5.68 3.17
CA ASN A 101 2.70 -4.86 3.69
C ASN A 101 3.25 -3.81 4.66
N VAL A 102 2.87 -2.56 4.45
CA VAL A 102 3.10 -1.44 5.37
C VAL A 102 1.75 -0.77 5.59
N ASP A 103 0.95 -1.30 6.50
CA ASP A 103 -0.48 -1.06 6.51
C ASP A 103 -1.10 -0.92 7.92
N GLY A 104 -0.26 -0.80 8.94
CA GLY A 104 -0.77 -0.66 10.31
C GLY A 104 -1.52 -1.90 10.83
N GLY A 105 -1.31 -3.06 10.21
CA GLY A 105 -1.93 -4.32 10.62
C GLY A 105 -3.26 -4.63 9.92
N GLN A 106 -3.61 -3.91 8.87
CA GLN A 106 -4.87 -4.15 8.15
C GLN A 106 -4.92 -5.52 7.48
N TRP A 107 -3.80 -6.05 7.07
CA TRP A 107 -3.72 -7.33 6.38
C TRP A 107 -2.62 -8.22 6.94
N MET A 108 -2.97 -9.47 7.22
CA MET A 108 -2.02 -10.49 7.65
C MET A 108 -1.58 -11.31 6.43
N SER A 109 -0.31 -11.45 6.25
CA SER A 109 0.22 -12.28 5.17
C SER A 109 1.31 -13.24 5.65
#